data_bb306bbd0445d8cd038d6dcf355ee6a2
#
_entry.id   bb306bbd0445d8cd038d6dcf355ee6a2
#
_cell.length_a   1.000
_cell.length_b   1.000
_cell.length_c   1.000
_cell.angle_alpha   90.00
_cell.angle_beta   90.00
_cell.angle_gamma   90.00
#
_symmetry.space_group_name_H-M   'P 1'
#
loop_
_entity.id
_entity.type
_entity.pdbx_description
1 polymer ?
#
loop_
_entity_poly.entity_id
_entity_poly.type
_entity_poly.pdbx_seq_one_letter_code
_entity_poly.pdbx_strand_id
1 'polypeptide(L)'
;MLQRWLFFLLLPLLLAACERHHPSVPRPAPSVYFWRTTLSLDGCERDFLRHYRVKKMYVRFFDVALDADARPMPVATLQFAQSLPDGLEVVPVVFITEPCLRHAPKDFATKVAKRVLQMVETHGVRGVREVQIDCDWTGRSQAAYFDFLEKVREHLRESGVGLSATIRLHQLSLTPPPVDYGVLMLYNTADPTHPTGRNPILDHRDVRPYERYLPTYDLPLCAAYPDFRWNRLVGEGRFKGFLYDANLSDSTLFLPLNDRTYLVRQSRYVSTYVGSTAQSDVHLHVGDTIFVHESEPQEIFAVKARLSRLRPELHRQVILYPLDRRNIVRHKPANYRHIFQP
;
A
#
# COMPACT_ATOMS: atom_id res chain seq x y z
N MET A 1 -69.96 46.56 -2.98
CA MET A 1 -69.46 45.20 -3.30
C MET A 1 -67.94 45.25 -3.30
N LEU A 2 -67.34 44.86 -2.20
CA LEU A 2 -65.90 44.91 -2.00
C LEU A 2 -65.26 43.50 -2.30
N GLN A 3 -64.44 43.44 -3.30
CA GLN A 3 -63.75 42.25 -3.68
C GLN A 3 -62.34 42.28 -2.99
N ARG A 4 -62.13 41.41 -1.95
CA ARG A 4 -60.87 41.27 -1.22
C ARG A 4 -59.97 40.39 -2.05
N TRP A 5 -58.81 40.90 -2.46
CA TRP A 5 -57.71 40.13 -3.04
C TRP A 5 -56.81 39.62 -1.89
N LEU A 6 -56.76 38.30 -1.76
CA LEU A 6 -55.77 37.62 -0.90
C LEU A 6 -54.50 37.45 -1.71
N PHE A 7 -53.42 38.13 -1.30
CA PHE A 7 -52.08 37.85 -1.77
C PHE A 7 -51.53 36.66 -0.97
N PHE A 8 -51.36 35.53 -1.63
CA PHE A 8 -50.55 34.41 -1.10
C PHE A 8 -49.06 34.73 -1.35
N LEU A 9 -48.33 35.05 -0.30
CA LEU A 9 -46.88 35.11 -0.27
C LEU A 9 -46.37 33.69 -0.25
N LEU A 10 -45.93 33.15 -1.39
CA LEU A 10 -45.15 31.96 -1.50
C LEU A 10 -43.72 32.31 -1.10
N LEU A 11 -43.33 31.93 0.12
CA LEU A 11 -41.97 31.96 0.59
C LEU A 11 -41.22 30.72 0.03
N PRO A 12 -40.23 30.86 -0.84
CA PRO A 12 -39.44 29.70 -1.26
C PRO A 12 -38.58 29.26 -0.05
N LEU A 13 -38.90 28.12 0.54
CA LEU A 13 -37.99 27.42 1.42
C LEU A 13 -36.75 27.01 0.61
N LEU A 14 -35.70 27.79 0.73
CA LEU A 14 -34.35 27.36 0.34
C LEU A 14 -33.92 26.23 1.30
N LEU A 15 -34.26 25.01 0.90
CA LEU A 15 -33.61 23.82 1.41
C LEU A 15 -32.15 23.89 0.95
N ALA A 16 -31.29 24.47 1.78
CA ALA A 16 -29.88 24.24 1.68
C ALA A 16 -29.67 22.73 1.91
N ALA A 17 -29.72 21.97 0.83
CA ALA A 17 -29.22 20.63 0.79
C ALA A 17 -27.72 20.75 1.11
N CYS A 18 -27.35 20.49 2.37
CA CYS A 18 -25.99 20.08 2.68
C CYS A 18 -25.74 18.85 1.80
N GLU A 19 -25.12 19.06 0.66
CA GLU A 19 -24.49 17.98 -0.08
C GLU A 19 -23.48 17.35 0.89
N ARG A 20 -23.92 16.29 1.55
CA ARG A 20 -22.98 15.35 2.15
C ARG A 20 -22.08 14.95 1.01
N HIS A 21 -20.86 15.40 1.05
CA HIS A 21 -19.82 14.96 0.14
C HIS A 21 -19.73 13.44 0.35
N HIS A 22 -20.50 12.69 -0.46
CA HIS A 22 -20.35 11.25 -0.48
C HIS A 22 -18.91 11.00 -0.95
N PRO A 23 -18.08 10.31 -0.12
CA PRO A 23 -16.74 9.97 -0.53
C PRO A 23 -16.84 9.34 -1.92
N SER A 24 -16.09 9.87 -2.86
CA SER A 24 -16.12 9.40 -4.24
C SER A 24 -15.59 7.96 -4.24
N VAL A 25 -16.52 7.00 -4.35
CA VAL A 25 -16.15 5.58 -4.51
C VAL A 25 -15.17 5.50 -5.67
N PRO A 26 -13.98 4.89 -5.49
CA PRO A 26 -12.98 4.81 -6.53
C PRO A 26 -13.58 4.26 -7.82
N ARG A 27 -13.31 4.92 -8.95
CA ARG A 27 -13.76 4.40 -10.25
C ARG A 27 -13.05 3.08 -10.52
N PRO A 28 -13.74 2.07 -11.07
CA PRO A 28 -13.11 0.80 -11.42
C PRO A 28 -11.96 1.07 -12.38
N ALA A 29 -10.75 0.84 -11.93
CA ALA A 29 -9.58 0.93 -12.79
C ALA A 29 -8.42 0.13 -12.22
N PRO A 30 -7.67 -0.60 -13.06
CA PRO A 30 -6.39 -1.16 -12.68
C PRO A 30 -5.48 -0.08 -12.10
N SER A 31 -4.88 -0.37 -10.97
CA SER A 31 -4.00 0.55 -10.25
C SER A 31 -2.75 -0.18 -9.81
N VAL A 32 -1.67 0.55 -9.55
CA VAL A 32 -0.42 -0.01 -9.08
C VAL A 32 0.19 0.83 -7.97
N TYR A 33 0.96 0.20 -7.09
CA TYR A 33 1.90 0.89 -6.21
C TYR A 33 3.26 1.00 -6.87
N PHE A 34 3.88 2.18 -6.76
CA PHE A 34 5.28 2.40 -7.04
C PHE A 34 6.00 2.66 -5.71
N TRP A 35 6.92 1.74 -5.33
CA TRP A 35 7.47 1.74 -3.97
C TRP A 35 8.99 1.96 -3.91
N ARG A 36 9.64 2.23 -5.03
CA ARG A 36 11.07 2.56 -5.07
C ARG A 36 11.32 4.01 -4.62
N THR A 37 12.56 4.29 -4.22
CA THR A 37 12.99 5.64 -3.80
C THR A 37 13.48 6.51 -4.95
N THR A 38 13.62 5.95 -6.14
CA THR A 38 13.92 6.70 -7.37
C THR A 38 12.82 6.44 -8.38
N LEU A 39 12.13 7.50 -8.79
CA LEU A 39 11.11 7.42 -9.83
C LEU A 39 11.80 7.32 -11.19
N SER A 40 11.86 6.10 -11.68
CA SER A 40 12.36 5.76 -13.01
C SER A 40 11.59 4.54 -13.51
N LEU A 41 10.78 4.71 -14.54
CA LEU A 41 10.05 3.63 -15.19
C LEU A 41 10.81 3.18 -16.43
N ASP A 42 11.08 1.89 -16.56
CA ASP A 42 11.67 1.34 -17.78
C ASP A 42 10.61 1.07 -18.86
N GLY A 43 11.06 0.56 -20.02
CA GLY A 43 10.17 0.25 -21.13
C GLY A 43 9.13 -0.80 -20.77
N CYS A 44 9.53 -1.85 -20.05
CA CYS A 44 8.66 -2.95 -19.65
C CYS A 44 7.55 -2.47 -18.70
N GLU A 45 7.89 -1.63 -17.72
CA GLU A 45 6.94 -1.05 -16.78
C GLU A 45 5.96 -0.10 -17.47
N ARG A 46 6.44 0.73 -18.40
CA ARG A 46 5.57 1.59 -19.23
C ARG A 46 4.63 0.78 -20.11
N ASP A 47 5.12 -0.31 -20.69
CA ASP A 47 4.31 -1.22 -21.50
C ASP A 47 3.25 -1.93 -20.66
N PHE A 48 3.59 -2.36 -19.45
CA PHE A 48 2.64 -2.92 -18.49
C PHE A 48 1.51 -1.93 -18.17
N LEU A 49 1.86 -0.69 -17.83
CA LEU A 49 0.87 0.36 -17.52
C LEU A 49 -0.11 0.58 -18.70
N ARG A 50 0.42 0.62 -19.94
CA ARG A 50 -0.39 0.80 -21.16
C ARG A 50 -1.24 -0.43 -21.44
N HIS A 51 -0.65 -1.62 -21.40
CA HIS A 51 -1.33 -2.88 -21.75
C HIS A 51 -2.53 -3.16 -20.85
N TYR A 52 -2.37 -2.95 -19.54
CA TYR A 52 -3.43 -3.16 -18.56
C TYR A 52 -4.28 -1.92 -18.31
N ARG A 53 -4.07 -0.83 -19.08
CA ARG A 53 -4.82 0.43 -18.98
C ARG A 53 -4.84 0.97 -17.54
N VAL A 54 -3.71 0.87 -16.86
CA VAL A 54 -3.56 1.43 -15.51
C VAL A 54 -3.84 2.93 -15.55
N LYS A 55 -4.72 3.40 -14.69
CA LYS A 55 -5.15 4.81 -14.64
C LYS A 55 -4.73 5.52 -13.36
N LYS A 56 -4.34 4.77 -12.34
CA LYS A 56 -4.00 5.32 -11.03
C LYS A 56 -2.72 4.67 -10.50
N MET A 57 -1.81 5.49 -10.02
CA MET A 57 -0.55 5.06 -9.44
C MET A 57 -0.36 5.64 -8.05
N TYR A 58 -0.22 4.77 -7.06
CA TYR A 58 0.13 5.10 -5.69
C TYR A 58 1.64 5.18 -5.59
N VAL A 59 2.18 6.36 -5.39
CA VAL A 59 3.62 6.61 -5.44
C VAL A 59 4.13 6.95 -4.04
N ARG A 60 5.03 6.14 -3.51
CA ARG A 60 5.69 6.41 -2.23
C ARG A 60 6.52 7.68 -2.34
N PHE A 61 6.12 8.75 -1.66
CA PHE A 61 6.83 10.03 -1.68
C PHE A 61 7.95 10.07 -0.64
N PHE A 62 7.66 9.65 0.56
CA PHE A 62 8.63 9.52 1.65
C PHE A 62 8.06 8.67 2.78
N ASP A 63 8.95 8.22 3.64
CA ASP A 63 8.59 7.63 4.91
C ASP A 63 8.79 8.64 6.03
N VAL A 64 8.16 8.39 7.16
CA VAL A 64 8.45 9.09 8.41
C VAL A 64 8.83 8.06 9.46
N ALA A 65 10.02 8.20 10.02
CA ALA A 65 10.54 7.37 11.09
C ALA A 65 11.12 8.25 12.20
N LEU A 66 11.33 7.67 13.39
CA LEU A 66 12.00 8.38 14.47
C LEU A 66 13.50 8.49 14.19
N ASP A 67 14.07 9.66 14.43
CA ASP A 67 15.51 9.87 14.48
C ASP A 67 16.11 9.38 15.82
N ALA A 68 17.41 9.58 16.01
CA ALA A 68 18.12 9.21 17.23
C ALA A 68 17.60 9.94 18.50
N ASP A 69 16.97 11.10 18.31
CA ASP A 69 16.38 11.91 19.41
C ASP A 69 14.87 11.61 19.58
N ALA A 70 14.38 10.51 19.01
CA ALA A 70 12.98 10.10 19.01
C ALA A 70 12.02 11.15 18.40
N ARG A 71 12.48 11.93 17.41
CA ARG A 71 11.65 12.91 16.68
C ARG A 71 11.23 12.34 15.32
N PRO A 72 9.95 12.47 14.91
CA PRO A 72 9.51 12.08 13.57
C PRO A 72 10.23 12.87 12.48
N MET A 73 10.96 12.19 11.61
CA MET A 73 11.72 12.78 10.51
C MET A 73 11.41 12.10 9.19
N PRO A 74 11.30 12.85 8.08
CA PRO A 74 11.18 12.27 6.76
C PRO A 74 12.45 11.52 6.37
N VAL A 75 12.27 10.29 5.93
CA VAL A 75 13.34 9.42 5.40
C VAL A 75 12.91 8.84 4.06
N ALA A 76 13.84 8.23 3.33
CA ALA A 76 13.55 7.57 2.07
C ALA A 76 12.75 8.43 1.07
N THR A 77 13.04 9.71 1.00
CA THR A 77 12.37 10.66 0.10
C THR A 77 12.59 10.26 -1.37
N LEU A 78 11.48 10.23 -2.12
CA LEU A 78 11.48 9.93 -3.54
C LEU A 78 12.33 10.93 -4.33
N GLN A 79 13.23 10.40 -5.14
CA GLN A 79 13.99 11.15 -6.13
C GLN A 79 13.30 11.04 -7.49
N PHE A 80 12.93 12.16 -8.08
CA PHE A 80 12.29 12.22 -9.39
C PHE A 80 13.35 12.24 -10.48
N ALA A 81 13.78 11.09 -10.97
CA ALA A 81 14.73 10.97 -12.08
C ALA A 81 14.03 11.16 -13.45
N GLN A 82 12.71 11.08 -13.50
CA GLN A 82 11.90 11.35 -14.70
C GLN A 82 10.51 11.82 -14.29
N SER A 83 9.77 12.39 -15.24
CA SER A 83 8.36 12.71 -15.07
C SER A 83 7.51 11.46 -15.10
N LEU A 84 6.36 11.49 -14.39
CA LEU A 84 5.33 10.45 -14.47
C LEU A 84 4.66 10.48 -15.86
N PRO A 85 4.18 9.33 -16.38
CA PRO A 85 3.43 9.28 -17.63
C PRO A 85 2.18 10.16 -17.57
N ASP A 86 1.87 10.85 -18.66
CA ASP A 86 0.65 11.64 -18.77
C ASP A 86 -0.61 10.76 -18.69
N GLY A 87 -1.67 11.35 -18.15
CA GLY A 87 -2.99 10.70 -18.03
C GLY A 87 -3.12 9.70 -16.88
N LEU A 88 -2.10 9.57 -16.02
CA LEU A 88 -2.20 8.84 -14.75
C LEU A 88 -2.72 9.78 -13.65
N GLU A 89 -3.65 9.29 -12.85
CA GLU A 89 -3.96 9.83 -11.54
C GLU A 89 -2.87 9.39 -10.57
N VAL A 90 -2.23 10.34 -9.92
CA VAL A 90 -1.13 10.09 -8.99
C VAL A 90 -1.62 10.28 -7.57
N VAL A 91 -1.39 9.26 -6.74
CA VAL A 91 -1.64 9.31 -5.30
C VAL A 91 -0.31 9.31 -4.56
N PRO A 92 0.13 10.45 -4.02
CA PRO A 92 1.25 10.48 -3.09
C PRO A 92 0.96 9.61 -1.87
N VAL A 93 1.88 8.71 -1.55
CA VAL A 93 1.79 7.85 -0.36
C VAL A 93 2.87 8.24 0.62
N VAL A 94 2.47 8.42 1.87
CA VAL A 94 3.38 8.64 2.99
C VAL A 94 3.28 7.45 3.94
N PHE A 95 4.39 6.72 4.10
CA PHE A 95 4.47 5.67 5.11
C PHE A 95 4.93 6.26 6.44
N ILE A 96 4.18 6.01 7.51
CA ILE A 96 4.48 6.51 8.85
C ILE A 96 4.63 5.33 9.79
N THR A 97 5.81 5.18 10.38
CA THR A 97 6.01 4.15 11.39
C THR A 97 5.17 4.45 12.64
N GLU A 98 4.53 3.43 13.20
CA GLU A 98 3.61 3.59 14.34
C GLU A 98 4.22 4.37 15.53
N PRO A 99 5.50 4.17 15.91
CA PRO A 99 6.11 4.94 16.98
C PRO A 99 6.09 6.47 16.76
N CYS A 100 6.09 6.95 15.51
CA CYS A 100 6.01 8.38 15.23
C CYS A 100 4.74 9.02 15.76
N LEU A 101 3.62 8.28 15.80
CA LEU A 101 2.34 8.78 16.30
C LEU A 101 2.39 9.14 17.81
N ARG A 102 3.19 8.39 18.58
CA ARG A 102 3.37 8.61 20.01
C ARG A 102 4.31 9.78 20.34
N HIS A 103 5.18 10.10 19.41
CA HIS A 103 6.20 11.17 19.54
C HIS A 103 5.87 12.38 18.64
N ALA A 104 4.65 12.43 18.09
CA ALA A 104 4.23 13.44 17.14
C ALA A 104 4.17 14.84 17.82
N PRO A 105 4.91 15.84 17.31
CA PRO A 105 4.72 17.21 17.73
C PRO A 105 3.38 17.76 17.25
N LYS A 106 2.87 18.82 17.86
CA LYS A 106 1.55 19.40 17.56
C LYS A 106 1.36 19.76 16.08
N ASP A 107 2.43 20.14 15.40
CA ASP A 107 2.43 20.56 14.00
C ASP A 107 2.77 19.40 13.02
N PHE A 108 2.82 18.16 13.49
CA PHE A 108 3.23 17.00 12.70
C PHE A 108 2.36 16.80 11.46
N ALA A 109 1.05 16.79 11.63
CA ALA A 109 0.10 16.63 10.53
C ALA A 109 0.25 17.75 9.48
N THR A 110 0.40 19.00 9.94
CA THR A 110 0.65 20.17 9.08
C THR A 110 1.94 19.99 8.27
N LYS A 111 3.01 19.54 8.92
CA LYS A 111 4.30 19.33 8.26
C LYS A 111 4.22 18.25 7.20
N VAL A 112 3.54 17.14 7.49
CA VAL A 112 3.35 16.04 6.53
C VAL A 112 2.54 16.52 5.32
N ALA A 113 1.38 17.14 5.53
CA ALA A 113 0.53 17.64 4.45
C ALA A 113 1.25 18.68 3.58
N LYS A 114 1.88 19.68 4.20
CA LYS A 114 2.66 20.71 3.48
C LYS A 114 3.80 20.11 2.66
N ARG A 115 4.54 19.14 3.22
CA ARG A 115 5.64 18.49 2.50
C ARG A 115 5.14 17.75 1.25
N VAL A 116 4.03 17.03 1.36
CA VAL A 116 3.43 16.34 0.19
C VAL A 116 3.07 17.36 -0.89
N LEU A 117 2.35 18.42 -0.54
CA LEU A 117 1.93 19.46 -1.49
C LEU A 117 3.11 20.20 -2.11
N GLN A 118 4.14 20.51 -1.34
CA GLN A 118 5.39 21.10 -1.85
C GLN A 118 6.10 20.19 -2.83
N MET A 119 6.17 18.89 -2.55
CA MET A 119 6.77 17.92 -3.49
C MET A 119 5.96 17.82 -4.79
N VAL A 120 4.62 17.82 -4.70
CA VAL A 120 3.73 17.85 -5.87
C VAL A 120 4.02 19.07 -6.74
N GLU A 121 4.10 20.24 -6.15
CA GLU A 121 4.38 21.51 -6.83
C GLU A 121 5.80 21.53 -7.42
N THR A 122 6.81 21.27 -6.59
CA THR A 122 8.24 21.33 -6.97
C THR A 122 8.56 20.42 -8.14
N HIS A 123 7.96 19.23 -8.19
CA HIS A 123 8.22 18.24 -9.24
C HIS A 123 7.15 18.23 -10.34
N GLY A 124 6.22 19.19 -10.34
CA GLY A 124 5.19 19.32 -11.37
C GLY A 124 4.32 18.08 -11.51
N VAL A 125 4.03 17.38 -10.40
CA VAL A 125 3.22 16.16 -10.41
C VAL A 125 1.77 16.52 -10.72
N ARG A 126 1.25 16.00 -11.84
CA ARG A 126 -0.12 16.27 -12.28
C ARG A 126 -1.08 15.16 -11.85
N GLY A 127 -2.39 15.47 -11.82
CA GLY A 127 -3.43 14.49 -11.55
C GLY A 127 -3.55 14.06 -10.10
N VAL A 128 -2.99 14.81 -9.16
CA VAL A 128 -3.13 14.53 -7.72
C VAL A 128 -4.52 15.02 -7.27
N ARG A 129 -5.35 14.07 -6.83
CA ARG A 129 -6.68 14.32 -6.27
C ARG A 129 -6.84 13.73 -4.88
N GLU A 130 -5.84 13.01 -4.42
CA GLU A 130 -5.84 12.23 -3.20
C GLU A 130 -4.41 12.10 -2.67
N VAL A 131 -4.27 12.03 -1.35
CA VAL A 131 -3.06 11.60 -0.64
C VAL A 131 -3.41 10.37 0.17
N GLN A 132 -2.50 9.41 0.26
CA GLN A 132 -2.67 8.22 1.07
C GLN A 132 -1.69 8.19 2.24
N ILE A 133 -2.19 7.85 3.41
CA ILE A 133 -1.36 7.54 4.59
C ILE A 133 -1.29 6.03 4.77
N ASP A 134 -0.08 5.51 4.81
CA ASP A 134 0.22 4.11 5.14
C ASP A 134 0.77 4.03 6.56
N CYS A 135 0.10 3.30 7.45
CA CYS A 135 0.56 3.13 8.82
C CYS A 135 0.06 1.81 9.41
N ASP A 136 0.97 1.08 10.06
CA ASP A 136 0.67 -0.15 10.80
C ASP A 136 0.16 0.16 12.21
N TRP A 137 -0.85 1.04 12.32
CA TRP A 137 -1.44 1.41 13.58
C TRP A 137 -2.18 0.24 14.25
N THR A 138 -2.26 0.27 15.56
CA THR A 138 -2.91 -0.74 16.40
C THR A 138 -3.97 -0.07 17.29
N GLY A 139 -4.78 -0.87 17.99
CA GLY A 139 -5.73 -0.31 18.95
C GLY A 139 -5.10 0.62 20.00
N ARG A 140 -3.80 0.47 20.28
CA ARG A 140 -3.07 1.34 21.22
C ARG A 140 -2.75 2.71 20.64
N SER A 141 -2.53 2.80 19.36
CA SER A 141 -2.21 4.06 18.65
C SER A 141 -3.39 4.64 17.87
N GLN A 142 -4.56 3.98 17.90
CA GLN A 142 -5.75 4.37 17.14
C GLN A 142 -6.15 5.82 17.35
N ALA A 143 -6.27 6.27 18.60
CA ALA A 143 -6.71 7.64 18.90
C ALA A 143 -5.72 8.69 18.36
N ALA A 144 -4.41 8.46 18.52
CA ALA A 144 -3.37 9.35 17.99
C ALA A 144 -3.35 9.35 16.46
N TYR A 145 -3.57 8.19 15.83
CA TYR A 145 -3.63 8.07 14.39
C TYR A 145 -4.86 8.79 13.81
N PHE A 146 -6.02 8.67 14.44
CA PHE A 146 -7.25 9.32 13.97
C PHE A 146 -7.16 10.84 14.10
N ASP A 147 -6.68 11.37 15.23
CA ASP A 147 -6.41 12.81 15.41
C ASP A 147 -5.42 13.35 14.35
N PHE A 148 -4.37 12.57 14.04
CA PHE A 148 -3.44 12.89 12.97
C PHE A 148 -4.12 12.95 11.61
N LEU A 149 -4.94 11.95 11.25
CA LEU A 149 -5.64 11.90 9.96
C LEU A 149 -6.65 13.04 9.80
N GLU A 150 -7.39 13.39 10.85
CA GLU A 150 -8.34 14.51 10.83
C GLU A 150 -7.62 15.83 10.52
N LYS A 151 -6.49 16.08 11.18
CA LYS A 151 -5.66 17.27 10.94
C LYS A 151 -5.04 17.28 9.53
N VAL A 152 -4.56 16.14 9.03
CA VAL A 152 -4.08 16.03 7.63
C VAL A 152 -5.21 16.34 6.66
N ARG A 153 -6.42 15.80 6.88
CA ARG A 153 -7.60 16.04 6.05
C ARG A 153 -7.96 17.52 5.98
N GLU A 154 -7.92 18.23 7.11
CA GLU A 154 -8.18 19.69 7.15
C GLU A 154 -7.27 20.45 6.19
N HIS A 155 -5.95 20.18 6.25
CA HIS A 155 -4.98 20.81 5.37
C HIS A 155 -5.14 20.43 3.88
N LEU A 156 -5.50 19.19 3.58
CA LEU A 156 -5.68 18.74 2.20
C LEU A 156 -6.97 19.31 1.57
N ARG A 157 -8.03 19.53 2.35
CA ARG A 157 -9.28 20.12 1.88
C ARG A 157 -9.11 21.52 1.30
N GLU A 158 -8.21 22.32 1.83
CA GLU A 158 -7.90 23.66 1.31
C GLU A 158 -7.41 23.60 -0.14
N SER A 159 -6.77 22.48 -0.53
CA SER A 159 -6.28 22.22 -1.89
C SER A 159 -7.23 21.35 -2.72
N GLY A 160 -8.42 21.00 -2.22
CA GLY A 160 -9.36 20.13 -2.90
C GLY A 160 -8.89 18.68 -3.04
N VAL A 161 -7.98 18.22 -2.17
CA VAL A 161 -7.36 16.89 -2.21
C VAL A 161 -8.00 15.99 -1.14
N GLY A 162 -8.41 14.78 -1.54
CA GLY A 162 -8.96 13.75 -0.66
C GLY A 162 -7.89 13.02 0.15
N LEU A 163 -8.34 12.20 1.10
CA LEU A 163 -7.47 11.39 1.97
C LEU A 163 -7.91 9.94 1.99
N SER A 164 -6.99 9.02 1.72
CA SER A 164 -7.17 7.58 1.92
C SER A 164 -6.15 7.02 2.90
N ALA A 165 -6.38 5.79 3.34
CA ALA A 165 -5.44 5.08 4.20
C ALA A 165 -5.32 3.61 3.79
N THR A 166 -4.17 3.01 4.10
CA THR A 166 -4.03 1.56 4.02
C THR A 166 -4.70 0.89 5.21
N ILE A 167 -5.26 -0.29 4.99
CA ILE A 167 -5.92 -1.11 6.01
C ILE A 167 -5.25 -2.48 6.04
N ARG A 168 -4.71 -2.85 7.19
CA ARG A 168 -4.18 -4.20 7.44
C ARG A 168 -5.32 -5.14 7.85
N LEU A 169 -5.15 -6.44 7.67
CA LEU A 169 -6.18 -7.43 8.02
C LEU A 169 -6.66 -7.30 9.46
N HIS A 170 -5.74 -7.15 10.42
CA HIS A 170 -6.09 -7.03 11.84
C HIS A 170 -6.89 -5.75 12.16
N GLN A 171 -6.74 -4.70 11.36
CA GLN A 171 -7.45 -3.43 11.54
C GLN A 171 -8.93 -3.54 11.15
N LEU A 172 -9.34 -4.57 10.39
CA LEU A 172 -10.76 -4.83 10.09
C LEU A 172 -11.59 -5.10 11.34
N SER A 173 -10.99 -5.51 12.45
CA SER A 173 -11.67 -5.72 13.73
C SER A 173 -11.76 -4.45 14.60
N LEU A 174 -11.17 -3.34 14.14
CA LEU A 174 -11.12 -2.06 14.84
C LEU A 174 -12.04 -1.04 14.18
N THR A 175 -12.26 0.10 14.83
CA THR A 175 -13.00 1.22 14.24
C THR A 175 -12.28 1.71 12.97
N PRO A 176 -13.01 1.96 11.87
CA PRO A 176 -12.44 2.49 10.65
C PRO A 176 -11.79 3.88 10.86
N PRO A 177 -10.65 4.17 10.22
CA PRO A 177 -10.04 5.48 10.28
C PRO A 177 -10.90 6.54 9.57
N PRO A 178 -10.82 7.83 10.00
CA PRO A 178 -11.60 8.91 9.44
C PRO A 178 -11.04 9.38 8.09
N VAL A 179 -11.13 8.55 7.06
CA VAL A 179 -10.68 8.80 5.68
C VAL A 179 -11.80 8.58 4.67
N ASP A 180 -11.61 8.96 3.42
CA ASP A 180 -12.65 8.83 2.39
C ASP A 180 -12.86 7.38 1.97
N TYR A 181 -11.77 6.59 1.89
CA TYR A 181 -11.78 5.14 1.71
C TYR A 181 -10.48 4.49 2.17
N GLY A 182 -10.49 3.17 2.28
CA GLY A 182 -9.32 2.37 2.66
C GLY A 182 -8.84 1.47 1.53
N VAL A 183 -7.54 1.17 1.52
CA VAL A 183 -6.94 0.13 0.69
C VAL A 183 -6.60 -1.07 1.55
N LEU A 184 -7.40 -2.13 1.44
CA LEU A 184 -7.14 -3.39 2.15
C LEU A 184 -5.93 -4.09 1.56
N MET A 185 -4.88 -4.21 2.36
CA MET A 185 -3.64 -4.84 1.97
C MET A 185 -3.71 -6.36 2.16
N LEU A 186 -3.85 -7.10 1.05
CA LEU A 186 -3.92 -8.56 1.01
C LEU A 186 -2.53 -9.13 0.71
N TYR A 187 -1.54 -8.69 1.48
CA TYR A 187 -0.16 -9.19 1.44
C TYR A 187 0.51 -8.96 2.79
N ASN A 188 1.65 -9.62 3.01
CA ASN A 188 2.30 -9.73 4.31
C ASN A 188 1.30 -10.23 5.36
N THR A 189 0.58 -11.33 5.01
CA THR A 189 -0.51 -11.86 5.83
C THR A 189 -0.03 -12.60 7.05
N ALA A 190 1.25 -13.01 7.10
CA ALA A 190 1.90 -13.60 8.26
C ALA A 190 3.27 -12.96 8.54
N ASP A 191 3.77 -13.14 9.76
CA ASP A 191 5.10 -12.70 10.15
C ASP A 191 6.18 -13.55 9.45
N PRO A 192 6.98 -12.95 8.56
CA PRO A 192 8.00 -13.69 7.84
C PRO A 192 9.19 -14.13 8.73
N THR A 193 9.32 -13.57 9.94
CA THR A 193 10.38 -13.93 10.88
C THR A 193 10.09 -15.24 11.62
N HIS A 194 8.81 -15.61 11.73
CA HIS A 194 8.34 -16.83 12.36
C HIS A 194 7.82 -17.84 11.32
N PRO A 195 8.49 -19.00 11.16
CA PRO A 195 8.07 -19.98 10.16
C PRO A 195 6.77 -20.67 10.60
N THR A 196 5.73 -20.52 9.81
CA THR A 196 4.44 -21.20 10.02
C THR A 196 4.22 -22.34 9.04
N GLY A 197 5.17 -22.60 8.12
CA GLY A 197 5.00 -23.52 6.99
C GLY A 197 4.07 -23.00 5.89
N ARG A 198 3.60 -21.73 6.01
CA ARG A 198 2.73 -21.05 5.05
C ARG A 198 3.50 -19.97 4.29
N ASN A 199 2.93 -19.49 3.18
CA ASN A 199 3.50 -18.38 2.45
C ASN A 199 3.17 -17.05 3.16
N PRO A 200 4.13 -16.37 3.79
CA PRO A 200 3.85 -15.16 4.55
C PRO A 200 3.46 -13.97 3.66
N ILE A 201 3.67 -14.06 2.35
CA ILE A 201 3.25 -13.02 1.41
C ILE A 201 1.73 -12.98 1.32
N LEU A 202 1.10 -14.10 1.01
CA LEU A 202 -0.36 -14.27 1.01
C LEU A 202 -0.70 -15.73 1.22
N ASP A 203 -1.53 -16.00 2.21
CA ASP A 203 -2.14 -17.31 2.45
C ASP A 203 -3.59 -17.09 2.91
N HIS A 204 -4.55 -17.73 2.25
CA HIS A 204 -5.98 -17.59 2.57
C HIS A 204 -6.30 -17.98 4.02
N ARG A 205 -5.51 -18.87 4.63
CA ARG A 205 -5.70 -19.28 6.04
C ARG A 205 -5.40 -18.14 7.00
N ASP A 206 -4.52 -17.20 6.61
CA ASP A 206 -4.21 -16.00 7.41
C ASP A 206 -5.24 -14.88 7.17
N VAL A 207 -5.90 -14.85 6.02
CA VAL A 207 -6.99 -13.92 5.71
C VAL A 207 -8.29 -14.33 6.40
N ARG A 208 -8.58 -15.64 6.45
CA ARG A 208 -9.85 -16.22 6.92
C ARG A 208 -10.33 -15.72 8.29
N PRO A 209 -9.51 -15.54 9.33
CA PRO A 209 -9.98 -15.04 10.62
C PRO A 209 -10.60 -13.65 10.58
N TYR A 210 -10.24 -12.83 9.58
CA TYR A 210 -10.67 -11.45 9.43
C TYR A 210 -11.87 -11.27 8.49
N GLU A 211 -12.23 -12.29 7.72
CA GLU A 211 -13.33 -12.24 6.75
C GLU A 211 -14.67 -11.86 7.39
N ARG A 212 -14.91 -12.28 8.62
CA ARG A 212 -16.15 -11.99 9.37
C ARG A 212 -16.39 -10.50 9.61
N TYR A 213 -15.34 -9.68 9.61
CA TYR A 213 -15.44 -8.23 9.84
C TYR A 213 -15.68 -7.45 8.54
N LEU A 214 -15.34 -8.03 7.40
CA LEU A 214 -15.35 -7.35 6.12
C LEU A 214 -16.74 -6.82 5.69
N PRO A 215 -17.87 -7.59 5.87
CA PRO A 215 -19.20 -7.10 5.48
C PRO A 215 -19.69 -5.90 6.26
N THR A 216 -19.25 -5.74 7.51
CA THR A 216 -19.71 -4.70 8.44
C THR A 216 -18.70 -3.58 8.67
N TYR A 217 -17.55 -3.63 8.00
CA TYR A 217 -16.54 -2.58 8.13
C TYR A 217 -17.02 -1.30 7.45
N ASP A 218 -17.35 -0.29 8.24
CA ASP A 218 -18.02 0.94 7.79
C ASP A 218 -17.04 1.95 7.19
N LEU A 219 -16.32 1.51 6.13
CA LEU A 219 -15.46 2.35 5.30
C LEU A 219 -15.47 1.78 3.89
N PRO A 220 -15.66 2.57 2.81
CA PRO A 220 -15.43 2.09 1.45
C PRO A 220 -14.03 1.51 1.31
N LEU A 221 -13.92 0.32 0.72
CA LEU A 221 -12.64 -0.37 0.55
C LEU A 221 -12.35 -0.70 -0.91
N CYS A 222 -11.08 -0.71 -1.25
CA CYS A 222 -10.54 -1.39 -2.42
C CYS A 222 -9.42 -2.35 -2.00
N ALA A 223 -9.02 -3.26 -2.89
CA ALA A 223 -8.07 -4.34 -2.58
C ALA A 223 -6.70 -4.13 -3.22
N ALA A 224 -5.63 -4.36 -2.45
CA ALA A 224 -4.27 -4.45 -2.96
C ALA A 224 -3.74 -5.88 -2.84
N TYR A 225 -3.24 -6.42 -3.96
CA TYR A 225 -2.67 -7.75 -4.07
C TYR A 225 -1.17 -7.72 -4.34
N PRO A 226 -0.42 -8.72 -3.85
CA PRO A 226 1.02 -8.76 -4.02
C PRO A 226 1.45 -9.16 -5.43
N ASP A 227 2.58 -8.61 -5.87
CA ASP A 227 3.35 -9.10 -7.00
C ASP A 227 4.84 -8.95 -6.69
N PHE A 228 5.32 -9.73 -5.72
CA PHE A 228 6.72 -9.70 -5.32
C PHE A 228 7.22 -11.06 -4.84
N ARG A 229 8.54 -11.14 -4.69
CA ARG A 229 9.27 -12.29 -4.20
C ARG A 229 10.34 -11.83 -3.22
N TRP A 230 10.57 -12.63 -2.21
CA TRP A 230 11.74 -12.52 -1.35
C TRP A 230 12.33 -13.88 -1.00
N ASN A 231 13.61 -13.87 -0.66
CA ASN A 231 14.32 -15.04 -0.20
C ASN A 231 14.63 -14.86 1.30
N ARG A 232 13.97 -15.62 2.14
CA ARG A 232 14.15 -15.58 3.60
C ARG A 232 15.36 -16.40 3.99
N LEU A 233 16.36 -15.78 4.61
CA LEU A 233 17.54 -16.43 5.15
C LEU A 233 17.31 -16.86 6.60
N VAL A 234 17.58 -18.12 6.89
CA VAL A 234 17.47 -18.72 8.23
C VAL A 234 18.76 -19.45 8.55
N GLY A 235 19.33 -19.19 9.71
CA GLY A 235 20.50 -19.91 10.23
C GLY A 235 20.25 -20.29 11.68
N GLU A 236 20.64 -21.48 12.08
CA GLU A 236 20.46 -22.00 13.45
C GLU A 236 19.02 -21.87 13.95
N GLY A 237 18.04 -22.07 13.05
CA GLY A 237 16.62 -21.94 13.35
C GLY A 237 16.12 -20.51 13.54
N ARG A 238 16.96 -19.48 13.33
CA ARG A 238 16.62 -18.06 13.51
C ARG A 238 16.57 -17.32 12.18
N PHE A 239 15.66 -16.37 12.07
CA PHE A 239 15.60 -15.44 10.94
C PHE A 239 16.84 -14.54 10.95
N LYS A 240 17.55 -14.46 9.81
CA LYS A 240 18.75 -13.65 9.63
C LYS A 240 18.53 -12.44 8.70
N GLY A 241 17.50 -12.47 7.86
CA GLY A 241 17.19 -11.38 6.94
C GLY A 241 16.56 -11.86 5.63
N PHE A 242 16.40 -10.91 4.70
CA PHE A 242 15.92 -11.16 3.34
C PHE A 242 17.05 -10.95 2.34
N LEU A 243 17.12 -11.83 1.34
CA LEU A 243 18.02 -11.72 0.19
C LEU A 243 17.18 -11.42 -1.05
N TYR A 244 17.05 -10.16 -1.43
CA TYR A 244 16.19 -9.76 -2.56
C TYR A 244 16.78 -10.09 -3.92
N ASP A 245 18.11 -9.94 -4.08
CA ASP A 245 18.81 -10.06 -5.36
C ASP A 245 19.79 -11.23 -5.41
N ALA A 246 19.65 -12.24 -4.52
CA ALA A 246 20.52 -13.40 -4.54
C ALA A 246 20.34 -14.23 -5.81
N ASN A 247 21.43 -14.47 -6.54
CA ASN A 247 21.45 -15.40 -7.65
C ASN A 247 21.47 -16.85 -7.14
N LEU A 248 20.30 -17.42 -6.87
CA LEU A 248 20.15 -18.79 -6.37
C LEU A 248 20.57 -19.86 -7.38
N SER A 249 20.86 -19.49 -8.65
CA SER A 249 21.42 -20.42 -9.65
C SER A 249 22.93 -20.60 -9.50
N ASP A 250 23.61 -19.85 -8.64
CA ASP A 250 25.02 -20.04 -8.34
C ASP A 250 25.20 -21.33 -7.51
N SER A 251 25.48 -22.43 -8.18
CA SER A 251 25.67 -23.76 -7.57
C SER A 251 26.93 -23.85 -6.68
N THR A 252 27.85 -22.90 -6.80
CA THR A 252 29.04 -22.85 -5.90
C THR A 252 28.62 -22.38 -4.52
N LEU A 253 27.61 -21.51 -4.43
CA LEU A 253 27.15 -20.88 -3.22
C LEU A 253 25.87 -21.53 -2.66
N PHE A 254 24.98 -22.00 -3.53
CA PHE A 254 23.67 -22.52 -3.15
C PHE A 254 23.42 -23.94 -3.67
N LEU A 255 22.96 -24.84 -2.79
CA LEU A 255 22.51 -26.18 -3.14
C LEU A 255 20.97 -26.21 -3.07
N PRO A 256 20.25 -26.47 -4.20
CA PRO A 256 18.81 -26.64 -4.15
C PRO A 256 18.45 -27.92 -3.38
N LEU A 257 17.61 -27.81 -2.37
CA LEU A 257 17.00 -28.93 -1.65
C LEU A 257 15.64 -29.31 -2.25
N ASN A 258 14.93 -28.32 -2.78
CA ASN A 258 13.71 -28.43 -3.57
C ASN A 258 13.49 -27.11 -4.33
N ASP A 259 12.34 -26.96 -5.01
CA ASP A 259 12.04 -25.80 -5.87
C ASP A 259 12.07 -24.44 -5.12
N ARG A 260 11.94 -24.45 -3.79
CA ARG A 260 11.81 -23.23 -2.97
C ARG A 260 12.77 -23.19 -1.79
N THR A 261 13.67 -24.16 -1.64
CA THR A 261 14.57 -24.23 -0.49
C THR A 261 15.99 -24.50 -0.96
N TYR A 262 16.92 -23.70 -0.48
CA TYR A 262 18.33 -23.79 -0.82
C TYR A 262 19.18 -23.82 0.44
N LEU A 263 20.25 -24.62 0.41
CA LEU A 263 21.27 -24.67 1.46
C LEU A 263 22.46 -23.83 1.03
N VAL A 264 22.98 -23.02 1.94
CA VAL A 264 24.22 -22.26 1.74
C VAL A 264 25.43 -23.20 1.87
N ARG A 265 26.30 -23.23 0.83
CA ARG A 265 27.48 -24.10 0.76
C ARG A 265 28.78 -23.41 1.13
N GLN A 266 28.82 -22.08 1.03
CA GLN A 266 30.01 -21.30 1.34
C GLN A 266 29.64 -20.08 2.16
N SER A 267 30.46 -19.80 3.19
CA SER A 267 30.31 -18.58 3.98
C SER A 267 30.87 -17.39 3.22
N ARG A 268 30.05 -16.35 3.07
CA ARG A 268 30.45 -15.08 2.48
C ARG A 268 29.48 -13.94 2.82
N TYR A 269 29.97 -12.73 2.69
CA TYR A 269 29.10 -11.56 2.72
C TYR A 269 28.39 -11.38 1.38
N VAL A 270 27.11 -11.11 1.44
CA VAL A 270 26.31 -10.71 0.28
C VAL A 270 25.59 -9.40 0.60
N SER A 271 25.64 -8.46 -0.34
CA SER A 271 24.87 -7.24 -0.20
C SER A 271 23.41 -7.52 -0.48
N THR A 272 22.55 -7.03 0.37
CA THR A 272 21.10 -7.09 0.21
C THR A 272 20.47 -5.75 0.58
N TYR A 273 19.19 -5.60 0.31
CA TYR A 273 18.46 -4.40 0.71
C TYR A 273 17.67 -4.69 1.96
N VAL A 274 17.83 -3.85 2.98
CA VAL A 274 16.97 -3.85 4.16
C VAL A 274 15.84 -2.85 3.91
N GLY A 275 14.63 -3.39 3.70
CA GLY A 275 13.51 -2.58 3.22
C GLY A 275 13.78 -2.10 1.79
N SER A 276 13.27 -0.94 1.44
CA SER A 276 13.36 -0.42 0.06
C SER A 276 14.56 0.50 -0.19
N THR A 277 15.42 0.75 0.79
CA THR A 277 16.35 1.90 0.71
C THR A 277 17.75 1.70 1.24
N ALA A 278 17.96 0.84 2.22
CA ALA A 278 19.27 0.66 2.81
C ALA A 278 19.92 -0.63 2.27
N GLN A 279 21.08 -0.49 1.62
CA GLN A 279 21.95 -1.62 1.35
C GLN A 279 22.57 -2.07 2.67
N SER A 280 22.53 -3.36 2.94
CA SER A 280 23.12 -3.97 4.12
C SER A 280 23.86 -5.23 3.69
N ASP A 281 24.97 -5.51 4.33
CA ASP A 281 25.69 -6.75 4.12
C ASP A 281 25.17 -7.82 5.10
N VAL A 282 24.76 -8.95 4.55
CA VAL A 282 24.34 -10.12 5.31
C VAL A 282 25.43 -11.19 5.19
N HIS A 283 25.86 -11.74 6.32
CA HIS A 283 26.81 -12.84 6.32
C HIS A 283 26.06 -14.17 6.19
N LEU A 284 26.28 -14.85 5.08
CA LEU A 284 25.87 -16.23 4.87
C LEU A 284 26.85 -17.17 5.59
N HIS A 285 26.33 -18.18 6.28
CA HIS A 285 27.14 -19.25 6.84
C HIS A 285 26.82 -20.58 6.16
N VAL A 286 27.79 -21.45 6.07
CA VAL A 286 27.56 -22.82 5.60
C VAL A 286 26.49 -23.49 6.48
N GLY A 287 25.48 -24.08 5.86
CA GLY A 287 24.35 -24.69 6.56
C GLY A 287 23.14 -23.77 6.76
N ASP A 288 23.28 -22.47 6.52
CA ASP A 288 22.10 -21.58 6.46
C ASP A 288 21.14 -22.06 5.37
N THR A 289 19.86 -21.83 5.58
CA THR A 289 18.81 -22.23 4.64
C THR A 289 18.10 -20.98 4.10
N ILE A 290 17.85 -20.97 2.79
CA ILE A 290 17.08 -19.93 2.12
C ILE A 290 15.74 -20.52 1.72
N PHE A 291 14.67 -19.84 2.13
CA PHE A 291 13.29 -20.15 1.73
C PHE A 291 12.79 -19.09 0.77
N VAL A 292 12.40 -19.51 -0.43
CA VAL A 292 11.86 -18.64 -1.46
C VAL A 292 10.35 -18.53 -1.28
N HIS A 293 9.89 -17.31 -1.08
CA HIS A 293 8.46 -16.97 -1.05
C HIS A 293 8.15 -16.02 -2.20
N GLU A 294 7.06 -16.25 -2.88
CA GLU A 294 6.60 -15.42 -4.00
C GLU A 294 5.08 -15.30 -4.02
N SER A 295 4.58 -14.27 -4.65
CA SER A 295 3.15 -14.11 -4.92
C SER A 295 2.67 -15.19 -5.85
N GLU A 296 1.63 -15.90 -5.45
CA GLU A 296 1.04 -16.99 -6.22
C GLU A 296 -0.29 -16.56 -6.84
N PRO A 297 -0.39 -16.46 -8.18
CA PRO A 297 -1.64 -16.04 -8.81
C PRO A 297 -2.85 -16.85 -8.40
N GLN A 298 -2.70 -18.17 -8.23
CA GLN A 298 -3.81 -19.04 -7.83
C GLN A 298 -4.33 -18.73 -6.42
N GLU A 299 -3.41 -18.39 -5.50
CA GLU A 299 -3.79 -17.96 -4.16
C GLU A 299 -4.49 -16.60 -4.19
N ILE A 300 -3.99 -15.65 -4.99
CA ILE A 300 -4.66 -14.37 -5.22
C ILE A 300 -6.08 -14.59 -5.74
N PHE A 301 -6.27 -15.47 -6.73
CA PHE A 301 -7.59 -15.76 -7.31
C PHE A 301 -8.54 -16.37 -6.28
N ALA A 302 -8.05 -17.31 -5.47
CA ALA A 302 -8.86 -17.95 -4.43
C ALA A 302 -9.31 -16.94 -3.37
N VAL A 303 -8.40 -16.11 -2.87
CA VAL A 303 -8.71 -15.04 -1.89
C VAL A 303 -9.68 -14.05 -2.51
N LYS A 304 -9.41 -13.56 -3.72
CA LYS A 304 -10.26 -12.61 -4.44
C LYS A 304 -11.68 -13.12 -4.61
N ALA A 305 -11.85 -14.33 -5.15
CA ALA A 305 -13.17 -14.95 -5.35
C ALA A 305 -13.95 -15.12 -4.03
N ARG A 306 -13.25 -15.37 -2.93
CA ARG A 306 -13.85 -15.51 -1.62
C ARG A 306 -14.31 -14.16 -1.06
N LEU A 307 -13.43 -13.14 -1.12
CA LEU A 307 -13.75 -11.80 -0.60
C LEU A 307 -14.81 -11.10 -1.46
N SER A 308 -14.87 -11.34 -2.78
CA SER A 308 -15.93 -10.81 -3.66
C SER A 308 -17.33 -11.27 -3.26
N ARG A 309 -17.46 -12.47 -2.68
CA ARG A 309 -18.75 -12.95 -2.17
C ARG A 309 -19.18 -12.26 -0.87
N LEU A 310 -18.22 -11.81 -0.08
CA LEU A 310 -18.46 -11.12 1.19
C LEU A 310 -18.67 -9.61 1.00
N ARG A 311 -17.95 -9.02 0.05
CA ARG A 311 -17.99 -7.59 -0.24
C ARG A 311 -17.68 -7.34 -1.73
N PRO A 312 -18.69 -7.39 -2.60
CA PRO A 312 -18.49 -7.29 -4.06
C PRO A 312 -17.80 -5.99 -4.49
N GLU A 313 -18.07 -4.87 -3.82
CA GLU A 313 -17.47 -3.57 -4.13
C GLU A 313 -15.98 -3.47 -3.84
N LEU A 314 -15.40 -4.38 -3.04
CA LEU A 314 -13.97 -4.39 -2.72
C LEU A 314 -13.08 -4.44 -3.97
N HIS A 315 -13.55 -5.09 -5.03
CA HIS A 315 -12.79 -5.29 -6.26
C HIS A 315 -13.16 -4.32 -7.39
N ARG A 316 -13.95 -3.27 -7.11
CA ARG A 316 -14.16 -2.18 -8.07
C ARG A 316 -12.85 -1.53 -8.47
N GLN A 317 -11.92 -1.39 -7.54
CA GLN A 317 -10.54 -1.01 -7.81
C GLN A 317 -9.61 -2.06 -7.25
N VAL A 318 -8.73 -2.59 -8.10
CA VAL A 318 -7.68 -3.54 -7.71
C VAL A 318 -6.33 -2.90 -7.93
N ILE A 319 -5.49 -2.98 -6.92
CA ILE A 319 -4.15 -2.39 -6.90
C ILE A 319 -3.13 -3.51 -6.86
N LEU A 320 -2.13 -3.47 -7.72
CA LEU A 320 -0.99 -4.40 -7.69
C LEU A 320 0.18 -3.79 -6.93
N TYR A 321 0.75 -4.51 -5.98
CA TYR A 321 1.90 -4.08 -5.18
C TYR A 321 3.09 -5.02 -5.35
N PRO A 322 4.26 -4.48 -5.71
CA PRO A 322 4.50 -3.21 -6.36
C PRO A 322 4.78 -3.36 -7.87
N LEU A 323 4.63 -2.28 -8.62
CA LEU A 323 5.14 -2.18 -9.98
C LEU A 323 6.66 -2.18 -9.96
N ASP A 324 7.25 -3.28 -10.40
CA ASP A 324 8.69 -3.45 -10.56
C ASP A 324 8.93 -4.46 -11.67
N ARG A 325 9.82 -4.16 -12.61
CA ARG A 325 10.14 -5.05 -13.72
C ARG A 325 10.46 -6.49 -13.26
N ARG A 326 11.20 -6.64 -12.16
CA ARG A 326 11.58 -7.95 -11.61
C ARG A 326 10.36 -8.80 -11.23
N ASN A 327 9.24 -8.15 -10.95
CA ASN A 327 7.99 -8.79 -10.53
C ASN A 327 7.08 -9.06 -11.74
N ILE A 328 6.76 -8.02 -12.51
CA ILE A 328 5.76 -8.09 -13.59
C ILE A 328 6.14 -8.99 -14.77
N VAL A 329 7.39 -9.41 -14.88
CA VAL A 329 7.85 -10.36 -15.91
C VAL A 329 7.70 -11.83 -15.49
N ARG A 330 7.38 -12.11 -14.22
CA ARG A 330 7.33 -13.50 -13.69
C ARG A 330 6.05 -14.25 -14.02
N HIS A 331 4.96 -13.53 -14.14
CA HIS A 331 3.65 -14.14 -14.34
C HIS A 331 3.16 -13.98 -15.78
N LYS A 332 2.35 -14.93 -16.22
CA LYS A 332 1.72 -14.86 -17.55
C LYS A 332 0.77 -13.66 -17.63
N PRO A 333 0.66 -13.00 -18.80
CA PRO A 333 -0.25 -11.86 -18.97
C PRO A 333 -1.71 -12.16 -18.60
N ALA A 334 -2.17 -13.40 -18.77
CA ALA A 334 -3.51 -13.81 -18.39
C ALA A 334 -3.77 -13.67 -16.88
N ASN A 335 -2.74 -13.88 -16.03
CA ASN A 335 -2.88 -13.75 -14.59
C ASN A 335 -3.17 -12.30 -14.18
N TYR A 336 -2.44 -11.35 -14.75
CA TYR A 336 -2.68 -9.92 -14.48
C TYR A 336 -4.06 -9.47 -14.95
N ARG A 337 -4.52 -9.94 -16.13
CA ARG A 337 -5.90 -9.67 -16.57
C ARG A 337 -6.92 -10.16 -15.55
N HIS A 338 -6.73 -11.36 -15.01
CA HIS A 338 -7.64 -11.92 -14.00
C HIS A 338 -7.56 -11.18 -12.65
N ILE A 339 -6.35 -10.75 -12.24
CA ILE A 339 -6.18 -9.95 -11.02
C ILE A 339 -6.94 -8.63 -11.14
N PHE A 340 -6.84 -7.93 -12.27
CA PHE A 340 -7.45 -6.62 -12.47
C PHE A 340 -8.93 -6.64 -12.85
N GLN A 341 -9.50 -7.79 -13.22
CA GLN A 341 -10.95 -7.90 -13.44
C GLN A 341 -11.70 -7.60 -12.14
N PRO A 342 -12.85 -6.90 -12.18
CA PRO A 342 -13.70 -6.67 -11.01
C PRO A 342 -14.22 -7.96 -10.36
#